data_6211ae78a988db5118dd065e8dcf4f3d
#
_entry.id   6211ae78a988db5118dd065e8dcf4f3d
#
_cell.length_a   1.000
_cell.length_b   1.000
_cell.length_c   1.000
_cell.angle_alpha   90.00
_cell.angle_beta   90.00
_cell.angle_gamma   90.00
#
_symmetry.space_group_name_H-M   'P 1'
#
loop_
_entity.id
_entity.type
_entity.pdbx_description
1 polymer ?
#
loop_
_entity_poly.entity_id
_entity_poly.type
_entity_poly.pdbx_seq_one_letter_code
_entity_poly.pdbx_strand_id
1 'polypeptide(L)'
;RREGLKMAGTKDLGNGRFRESHGRYFEDFEVGHVYEHRPGRTITQADNTWFTLLTMNTHPLHFDEEYGKATEFGQTLINSTFTVATMVGMSVSDVSQKAIANLGWTDIVLPKPLFVGDTLYAESEVVEKRLSESRENCGIVTVKTTGKNQNGEIVATFLRSALIPTQGNAVDDKINY
;
A
#
# COMPACT_ATOMS: atom_id res chain seq x y z
N ARG A 1 -21.22 -13.45 -27.59
CA ARG A 1 -19.78 -13.18 -27.44
C ARG A 1 -19.58 -12.77 -25.99
N ARG A 2 -18.93 -13.61 -25.19
CA ARG A 2 -18.50 -13.25 -23.85
C ARG A 2 -17.38 -12.22 -24.03
N GLU A 3 -17.62 -10.98 -23.65
CA GLU A 3 -16.51 -10.02 -23.45
C GLU A 3 -15.56 -10.63 -22.43
N GLY A 4 -14.34 -10.91 -22.89
CA GLY A 4 -13.34 -11.55 -22.05
C GLY A 4 -13.05 -10.66 -20.86
N LEU A 5 -13.16 -11.23 -19.67
CA LEU A 5 -12.62 -10.63 -18.45
C LEU A 5 -11.18 -10.21 -18.79
N LYS A 6 -10.91 -8.91 -18.86
CA LYS A 6 -9.54 -8.40 -18.91
C LYS A 6 -8.86 -8.90 -17.62
N MET A 7 -8.01 -9.92 -17.76
CA MET A 7 -7.17 -10.35 -16.64
C MET A 7 -6.26 -9.18 -16.27
N ALA A 8 -6.53 -8.53 -15.14
CA ALA A 8 -5.60 -7.58 -14.56
C ALA A 8 -4.28 -8.33 -14.31
N GLY A 9 -3.18 -7.81 -14.83
CA GLY A 9 -1.87 -8.32 -14.52
C GLY A 9 -1.01 -8.79 -15.69
N THR A 10 -1.56 -8.99 -16.91
CA THR A 10 -0.74 -9.49 -18.03
C THR A 10 -1.12 -8.81 -19.35
N LYS A 11 -0.13 -8.27 -20.04
CA LYS A 11 -0.24 -7.69 -21.39
C LYS A 11 0.29 -8.71 -22.40
N ASP A 12 -0.54 -9.14 -23.36
CA ASP A 12 -0.11 -9.96 -24.49
C ASP A 12 0.64 -9.08 -25.50
N LEU A 13 1.88 -9.45 -25.80
CA LEU A 13 2.74 -8.76 -26.78
C LEU A 13 2.75 -9.47 -28.14
N GLY A 14 1.98 -10.54 -28.32
CA GLY A 14 1.97 -11.39 -29.51
C GLY A 14 3.11 -12.42 -29.51
N ASN A 15 3.02 -13.39 -30.45
CA ASN A 15 4.01 -14.47 -30.64
C ASN A 15 4.33 -15.26 -29.34
N GLY A 16 3.35 -15.42 -28.44
CA GLY A 16 3.52 -16.14 -27.17
C GLY A 16 4.34 -15.37 -26.13
N ARG A 17 4.50 -14.06 -26.28
CA ARG A 17 5.21 -13.20 -25.32
C ARG A 17 4.21 -12.43 -24.48
N PHE A 18 4.40 -12.48 -23.17
CA PHE A 18 3.58 -11.80 -22.18
C PHE A 18 4.46 -10.90 -21.30
N ARG A 19 3.88 -9.80 -20.85
CA ARG A 19 4.50 -8.88 -19.90
C ARG A 19 3.54 -8.64 -18.73
N GLU A 20 4.06 -8.71 -17.51
CA GLU A 20 3.29 -8.32 -16.35
C GLU A 20 2.94 -6.82 -16.42
N SER A 21 1.69 -6.51 -16.09
CA SER A 21 1.19 -5.13 -16.06
C SER A 21 0.41 -4.94 -14.76
N HIS A 22 0.91 -4.08 -13.91
CA HIS A 22 0.33 -3.79 -12.60
C HIS A 22 -0.26 -2.38 -12.56
N GLY A 23 -1.10 -2.17 -11.55
CA GLY A 23 -1.79 -0.90 -11.33
C GLY A 23 -3.04 -0.76 -12.18
N ARG A 24 -3.83 0.23 -11.82
CA ARG A 24 -5.14 0.53 -12.40
C ARG A 24 -5.17 1.93 -12.98
N TYR A 25 -5.97 2.10 -14.02
CA TYR A 25 -6.37 3.43 -14.50
C TYR A 25 -7.52 3.96 -13.66
N PHE A 26 -7.79 5.24 -13.78
CA PHE A 26 -8.88 5.88 -13.05
C PHE A 26 -10.23 5.17 -13.26
N GLU A 27 -10.50 4.72 -14.47
CA GLU A 27 -11.75 4.03 -14.84
C GLU A 27 -11.94 2.70 -14.13
N ASP A 28 -10.84 2.01 -13.81
CA ASP A 28 -10.85 0.65 -13.22
C ASP A 28 -11.24 0.65 -11.72
N PHE A 29 -11.27 1.82 -11.09
CA PHE A 29 -11.70 1.94 -9.70
C PHE A 29 -13.20 2.15 -9.59
N GLU A 30 -13.84 1.51 -8.63
CA GLU A 30 -15.23 1.75 -8.26
C GLU A 30 -15.35 1.94 -6.74
N VAL A 31 -16.16 2.92 -6.30
CA VAL A 31 -16.37 3.18 -4.87
C VAL A 31 -17.02 1.96 -4.23
N GLY A 32 -16.47 1.52 -3.09
CA GLY A 32 -16.87 0.32 -2.38
C GLY A 32 -16.11 -0.95 -2.78
N HIS A 33 -15.31 -0.93 -3.86
CA HIS A 33 -14.43 -2.07 -4.16
C HIS A 33 -13.29 -2.15 -3.15
N VAL A 34 -13.00 -3.38 -2.73
CA VAL A 34 -11.89 -3.68 -1.80
C VAL A 34 -10.83 -4.51 -2.52
N TYR A 35 -9.59 -4.09 -2.44
CA TYR A 35 -8.43 -4.79 -2.98
C TYR A 35 -7.62 -5.37 -1.82
N GLU A 36 -7.57 -6.69 -1.72
CA GLU A 36 -6.70 -7.39 -0.78
C GLU A 36 -5.27 -7.47 -1.34
N HIS A 37 -4.31 -6.87 -0.64
CA HIS A 37 -2.92 -6.85 -1.07
C HIS A 37 -2.20 -8.13 -0.65
N ARG A 38 -1.58 -8.81 -1.58
CA ARG A 38 -0.78 -10.02 -1.35
C ARG A 38 0.57 -9.92 -2.06
N PRO A 39 1.64 -10.54 -1.50
CA PRO A 39 1.65 -11.34 -0.29
C PRO A 39 1.58 -10.51 1.00
N GLY A 40 1.27 -11.16 2.13
CA GLY A 40 1.52 -10.62 3.46
C GLY A 40 3.03 -10.61 3.76
N ARG A 41 3.44 -9.85 4.79
CA ARG A 41 4.86 -9.76 5.17
C ARG A 41 5.05 -10.00 6.65
N THR A 42 5.84 -11.02 7.01
CA THR A 42 6.34 -11.20 8.38
C THR A 42 7.47 -10.21 8.63
N ILE A 43 7.38 -9.48 9.74
CA ILE A 43 8.32 -8.41 10.09
C ILE A 43 9.43 -8.99 10.97
N THR A 44 10.66 -8.67 10.62
CA THR A 44 11.86 -9.08 11.36
C THR A 44 12.44 -7.93 12.18
N GLN A 45 13.28 -8.26 13.18
CA GLN A 45 14.01 -7.23 13.94
C GLN A 45 14.93 -6.42 13.02
N ALA A 46 15.52 -7.04 12.00
CA ALA A 46 16.35 -6.34 11.03
C ALA A 46 15.56 -5.24 10.28
N ASP A 47 14.33 -5.53 9.84
CA ASP A 47 13.44 -4.55 9.21
C ASP A 47 13.21 -3.34 10.12
N ASN A 48 12.87 -3.62 11.38
CA ASN A 48 12.57 -2.59 12.38
C ASN A 48 13.78 -1.71 12.67
N THR A 49 14.92 -2.32 12.94
CA THR A 49 16.18 -1.63 13.25
C THR A 49 16.64 -0.76 12.07
N TRP A 50 16.71 -1.33 10.85
CA TRP A 50 17.15 -0.61 9.66
C TRP A 50 16.27 0.59 9.35
N PHE A 51 14.97 0.39 9.32
CA PHE A 51 14.04 1.47 9.02
C PHE A 51 14.10 2.58 10.06
N THR A 52 14.11 2.21 11.35
CA THR A 52 14.15 3.15 12.45
C THR A 52 15.38 4.04 12.39
N LEU A 53 16.56 3.45 12.17
CA LEU A 53 17.82 4.19 12.09
C LEU A 53 17.92 5.02 10.80
N LEU A 54 17.47 4.49 9.64
CA LEU A 54 17.43 5.24 8.38
C LEU A 54 16.55 6.47 8.44
N THR A 55 15.49 6.43 9.24
CA THR A 55 14.58 7.57 9.45
C THR A 55 15.00 8.48 10.60
N MET A 56 16.21 8.33 11.12
CA MET A 56 16.78 9.12 12.24
C MET A 56 15.96 9.01 13.54
N ASN A 57 15.15 7.97 13.70
CA ASN A 57 14.45 7.70 14.95
C ASN A 57 15.41 7.03 15.93
N THR A 58 15.74 7.70 17.03
CA THR A 58 16.71 7.22 18.04
C THR A 58 16.02 6.60 19.25
N HIS A 59 14.71 6.36 19.20
CA HIS A 59 13.99 5.80 20.35
C HIS A 59 14.37 4.32 20.54
N PRO A 60 14.99 3.96 21.67
CA PRO A 60 15.50 2.60 21.90
C PRO A 60 14.42 1.52 21.93
N LEU A 61 13.15 1.87 22.15
CA LEU A 61 11.99 0.97 22.10
C LEU A 61 11.94 0.08 20.84
N HIS A 62 12.53 0.53 19.73
CA HIS A 62 12.45 -0.17 18.44
C HIS A 62 13.63 -1.11 18.17
N PHE A 63 14.78 -0.96 18.86
CA PHE A 63 16.00 -1.69 18.52
C PHE A 63 16.87 -2.10 19.72
N ASP A 64 16.54 -1.67 20.95
CA ASP A 64 17.21 -2.09 22.19
C ASP A 64 16.28 -3.06 22.92
N GLU A 65 16.65 -4.35 22.91
CA GLU A 65 15.84 -5.41 23.51
C GLU A 65 15.71 -5.26 25.03
N GLU A 66 16.76 -4.81 25.73
CA GLU A 66 16.71 -4.62 27.18
C GLU A 66 15.78 -3.45 27.54
N TYR A 67 15.81 -2.40 26.73
CA TYR A 67 14.86 -1.30 26.88
C TYR A 67 13.41 -1.77 26.59
N GLY A 68 13.21 -2.54 25.52
CA GLY A 68 11.91 -3.10 25.15
C GLY A 68 11.32 -3.99 26.27
N LYS A 69 12.12 -4.85 26.86
CA LYS A 69 11.74 -5.71 28.00
C LYS A 69 11.30 -4.92 29.23
N ALA A 70 11.86 -3.74 29.44
CA ALA A 70 11.51 -2.87 30.59
C ALA A 70 10.23 -2.04 30.36
N THR A 71 9.66 -2.05 29.16
CA THR A 71 8.41 -1.34 28.85
C THR A 71 7.18 -2.19 29.18
N GLU A 72 6.00 -1.57 29.14
CA GLU A 72 4.71 -2.28 29.27
C GLU A 72 4.49 -3.36 28.21
N PHE A 73 5.21 -3.29 27.07
CA PHE A 73 5.12 -4.26 25.96
C PHE A 73 5.95 -5.53 26.20
N GLY A 74 6.96 -5.47 27.09
CA GLY A 74 7.85 -6.60 27.39
C GLY A 74 8.78 -7.02 26.25
N GLN A 75 8.82 -6.26 25.14
CA GLN A 75 9.61 -6.52 23.95
C GLN A 75 9.73 -5.26 23.08
N THR A 76 10.59 -5.32 22.06
CA THR A 76 10.72 -4.23 21.09
C THR A 76 9.43 -4.06 20.26
N LEU A 77 9.00 -2.82 20.12
CA LEU A 77 7.83 -2.43 19.33
C LEU A 77 8.24 -2.11 17.89
N ILE A 78 7.44 -2.52 16.92
CA ILE A 78 7.65 -2.11 15.52
C ILE A 78 7.39 -0.60 15.38
N ASN A 79 8.30 0.08 14.67
CA ASN A 79 8.17 1.50 14.36
C ASN A 79 6.86 1.75 13.61
N SER A 80 6.03 2.64 14.14
CA SER A 80 4.71 2.95 13.59
C SER A 80 4.77 3.42 12.14
N THR A 81 5.77 4.24 11.80
CA THR A 81 5.96 4.72 10.42
C THR A 81 6.42 3.61 9.47
N PHE A 82 7.16 2.60 9.96
CA PHE A 82 7.45 1.40 9.19
C PHE A 82 6.17 0.63 8.83
N THR A 83 5.26 0.47 9.80
CA THR A 83 3.96 -0.19 9.55
C THR A 83 3.19 0.51 8.44
N VAL A 84 3.03 1.84 8.52
CA VAL A 84 2.35 2.65 7.51
C VAL A 84 3.06 2.55 6.15
N ALA A 85 4.38 2.70 6.11
CA ALA A 85 5.17 2.62 4.89
C ALA A 85 5.06 1.24 4.21
N THR A 86 5.05 0.16 5.00
CA THR A 86 4.89 -1.20 4.50
C THR A 86 3.50 -1.41 3.89
N MET A 87 2.44 -0.94 4.54
CA MET A 87 1.07 -0.99 4.00
C MET A 87 0.94 -0.22 2.69
N VAL A 88 1.56 0.96 2.61
CA VAL A 88 1.62 1.74 1.35
C VAL A 88 2.34 0.92 0.28
N GLY A 89 3.50 0.34 0.59
CA GLY A 89 4.26 -0.51 -0.33
C GLY A 89 3.46 -1.71 -0.84
N MET A 90 2.76 -2.42 0.06
CA MET A 90 1.90 -3.57 -0.30
C MET A 90 0.77 -3.18 -1.26
N SER A 91 0.26 -1.97 -1.18
CA SER A 91 -0.83 -1.48 -2.03
C SER A 91 -0.39 -0.97 -3.40
N VAL A 92 0.91 -0.90 -3.67
CA VAL A 92 1.43 -0.27 -4.90
C VAL A 92 0.90 -0.97 -6.15
N SER A 93 1.05 -2.28 -6.26
CA SER A 93 0.65 -3.06 -7.44
C SER A 93 -0.84 -2.93 -7.76
N ASP A 94 -1.68 -2.78 -6.73
CA ASP A 94 -3.13 -2.74 -6.89
C ASP A 94 -3.70 -1.33 -7.02
N VAL A 95 -3.10 -0.36 -6.33
CA VAL A 95 -3.68 0.99 -6.19
C VAL A 95 -2.86 2.05 -6.90
N SER A 96 -1.53 2.07 -6.73
CA SER A 96 -0.75 3.25 -7.08
C SER A 96 0.40 3.01 -8.06
N GLN A 97 0.52 1.83 -8.67
CA GLN A 97 1.61 1.55 -9.63
C GLN A 97 1.61 2.53 -10.82
N LYS A 98 0.41 2.94 -11.29
CA LYS A 98 0.25 3.91 -12.39
C LYS A 98 0.02 5.35 -11.89
N ALA A 99 0.02 5.58 -10.58
CA ALA A 99 -0.26 6.90 -10.03
C ALA A 99 0.77 7.94 -10.49
N ILE A 100 0.26 9.12 -10.83
CA ILE A 100 1.08 10.29 -11.17
C ILE A 100 1.73 10.85 -9.90
N ALA A 101 0.96 10.88 -8.79
CA ALA A 101 1.41 11.40 -7.50
C ALA A 101 0.53 10.89 -6.36
N ASN A 102 1.12 10.75 -5.17
CA ASN A 102 0.37 10.74 -3.92
C ASN A 102 0.07 12.17 -3.52
N LEU A 103 -1.18 12.46 -3.17
CA LEU A 103 -1.62 13.80 -2.80
C LEU A 103 -1.61 14.01 -1.29
N GLY A 104 -1.74 12.93 -0.51
CA GLY A 104 -1.69 12.99 0.93
C GLY A 104 -2.21 11.76 1.64
N TRP A 105 -2.00 11.76 2.95
CA TRP A 105 -2.56 10.79 3.89
C TRP A 105 -3.28 11.55 5.00
N THR A 106 -4.44 11.04 5.42
CA THR A 106 -5.20 11.55 6.56
C THR A 106 -5.68 10.41 7.43
N ASP A 107 -6.15 10.73 8.63
CA ASP A 107 -6.78 9.81 9.56
C ASP A 107 -5.94 8.55 9.84
N ILE A 108 -4.63 8.77 10.01
CA ILE A 108 -3.71 7.68 10.37
C ILE A 108 -3.95 7.30 11.83
N VAL A 109 -4.41 6.08 12.06
CA VAL A 109 -4.70 5.54 13.38
C VAL A 109 -3.97 4.21 13.57
N LEU A 110 -3.38 4.00 14.74
CA LEU A 110 -2.65 2.79 15.12
C LEU A 110 -3.28 2.19 16.39
N PRO A 111 -4.39 1.46 16.27
CA PRO A 111 -5.15 1.00 17.43
C PRO A 111 -4.49 -0.11 18.23
N LYS A 112 -3.58 -0.87 17.60
CA LYS A 112 -2.82 -1.95 18.26
C LYS A 112 -1.37 -1.96 17.85
N PRO A 113 -0.46 -2.32 18.75
CA PRO A 113 0.96 -2.49 18.44
C PRO A 113 1.18 -3.66 17.48
N LEU A 114 2.28 -3.58 16.74
CA LEU A 114 2.82 -4.66 15.92
C LEU A 114 4.20 -5.02 16.45
N PHE A 115 4.51 -6.31 16.51
CA PHE A 115 5.75 -6.84 17.08
C PHE A 115 6.57 -7.61 16.05
N VAL A 116 7.83 -7.84 16.37
CA VAL A 116 8.71 -8.72 15.59
C VAL A 116 8.11 -10.13 15.54
N GLY A 117 8.05 -10.71 14.36
CA GLY A 117 7.43 -12.02 14.11
C GLY A 117 5.96 -11.95 13.70
N ASP A 118 5.30 -10.80 13.87
CA ASP A 118 3.96 -10.60 13.33
C ASP A 118 4.00 -10.55 11.80
N THR A 119 2.93 -11.05 11.18
CA THR A 119 2.72 -10.96 9.74
C THR A 119 1.65 -9.92 9.44
N LEU A 120 2.06 -8.89 8.70
CA LEU A 120 1.19 -7.81 8.26
C LEU A 120 0.49 -8.20 6.96
N TYR A 121 -0.82 -8.02 6.93
CA TYR A 121 -1.68 -8.07 5.75
C TYR A 121 -2.35 -6.71 5.58
N ALA A 122 -2.62 -6.32 4.33
CA ALA A 122 -3.30 -5.06 4.06
C ALA A 122 -4.38 -5.22 3.00
N GLU A 123 -5.38 -4.36 3.08
CA GLU A 123 -6.45 -4.21 2.09
C GLU A 123 -6.77 -2.73 1.92
N SER A 124 -7.26 -2.34 0.73
CA SER A 124 -7.67 -0.96 0.46
C SER A 124 -9.07 -0.93 -0.14
N GLU A 125 -9.97 -0.18 0.49
CA GLU A 125 -11.31 0.11 0.03
C GLU A 125 -11.33 1.47 -0.69
N VAL A 126 -11.90 1.54 -1.89
CA VAL A 126 -12.13 2.80 -2.59
C VAL A 126 -13.27 3.54 -1.93
N VAL A 127 -12.99 4.68 -1.30
CA VAL A 127 -14.00 5.47 -0.59
C VAL A 127 -14.47 6.69 -1.36
N GLU A 128 -13.64 7.21 -2.28
CA GLU A 128 -13.99 8.35 -3.12
C GLU A 128 -13.26 8.29 -4.47
N LYS A 129 -13.91 8.79 -5.51
CA LYS A 129 -13.38 8.88 -6.86
C LYS A 129 -13.98 10.07 -7.57
N ARG A 130 -13.14 10.95 -8.14
CA ARG A 130 -13.57 12.08 -8.95
C ARG A 130 -12.52 12.46 -9.99
N LEU A 131 -12.95 13.03 -11.10
CA LEU A 131 -12.03 13.61 -12.07
C LEU A 131 -11.29 14.82 -11.46
N SER A 132 -10.08 15.05 -11.92
CA SER A 132 -9.33 16.24 -11.52
C SER A 132 -9.90 17.49 -12.22
N GLU A 133 -10.12 18.55 -11.45
CA GLU A 133 -10.59 19.83 -11.98
C GLU A 133 -9.43 20.68 -12.55
N SER A 134 -8.24 20.49 -12.03
CA SER A 134 -7.05 21.30 -12.36
C SER A 134 -6.11 20.63 -13.36
N ARG A 135 -6.36 19.37 -13.70
CA ARG A 135 -5.45 18.59 -14.56
C ARG A 135 -6.25 17.62 -15.42
N GLU A 136 -6.03 17.69 -16.74
CA GLU A 136 -6.65 16.79 -17.71
C GLU A 136 -6.11 15.36 -17.63
N ASN A 137 -6.87 14.43 -18.15
CA ASN A 137 -6.50 13.02 -18.33
C ASN A 137 -6.13 12.29 -17.03
N CYS A 138 -6.67 12.71 -15.92
CA CYS A 138 -6.49 12.06 -14.62
C CYS A 138 -7.64 12.36 -13.66
N GLY A 139 -7.72 11.56 -12.62
CA GLY A 139 -8.65 11.75 -11.51
C GLY A 139 -8.02 11.46 -10.17
N ILE A 140 -8.71 11.80 -9.12
CA ILE A 140 -8.32 11.55 -7.74
C ILE A 140 -9.09 10.34 -7.25
N VAL A 141 -8.37 9.37 -6.73
CA VAL A 141 -8.93 8.19 -6.05
C VAL A 141 -8.47 8.21 -4.61
N THR A 142 -9.41 8.15 -3.69
CA THR A 142 -9.14 8.03 -2.25
C THR A 142 -9.48 6.64 -1.79
N VAL A 143 -8.52 6.00 -1.13
CA VAL A 143 -8.68 4.67 -0.56
C VAL A 143 -8.49 4.70 0.96
N LYS A 144 -9.29 3.91 1.67
CA LYS A 144 -9.05 3.58 3.07
C LYS A 144 -8.26 2.29 3.12
N THR A 145 -7.01 2.37 3.58
CA THR A 145 -6.16 1.19 3.74
C THR A 145 -6.21 0.72 5.19
N THR A 146 -6.45 -0.57 5.37
CA THR A 146 -6.53 -1.26 6.66
C THR A 146 -5.44 -2.33 6.73
N GLY A 147 -4.56 -2.24 7.73
CA GLY A 147 -3.56 -3.25 8.06
C GLY A 147 -4.02 -4.14 9.19
N LYS A 148 -3.83 -5.45 9.02
CA LYS A 148 -4.19 -6.48 10.01
C LYS A 148 -3.00 -7.38 10.29
N ASN A 149 -2.87 -7.86 11.52
CA ASN A 149 -1.91 -8.92 11.83
C ASN A 149 -2.47 -10.31 11.46
N GLN A 150 -1.70 -11.38 11.70
CA GLN A 150 -2.08 -12.77 11.42
C GLN A 150 -3.34 -13.25 12.17
N ASN A 151 -3.73 -12.55 13.23
CA ASN A 151 -4.92 -12.86 14.02
C ASN A 151 -6.16 -12.07 13.56
N GLY A 152 -6.03 -11.25 12.49
CA GLY A 152 -7.11 -10.39 11.99
C GLY A 152 -7.30 -9.11 12.79
N GLU A 153 -6.42 -8.79 13.74
CA GLU A 153 -6.49 -7.57 14.53
C GLU A 153 -5.99 -6.38 13.72
N ILE A 154 -6.76 -5.28 13.73
CA ILE A 154 -6.39 -4.05 13.03
C ILE A 154 -5.23 -3.37 13.77
N VAL A 155 -4.12 -3.19 13.08
CA VAL A 155 -2.89 -2.58 13.62
C VAL A 155 -2.68 -1.15 13.11
N ALA A 156 -3.21 -0.83 11.94
CA ALA A 156 -3.20 0.53 11.40
C ALA A 156 -4.31 0.74 10.39
N THR A 157 -4.79 1.97 10.28
CA THR A 157 -5.68 2.42 9.20
C THR A 157 -5.27 3.82 8.75
N PHE A 158 -5.52 4.16 7.49
CA PHE A 158 -5.39 5.53 6.99
C PHE A 158 -6.21 5.74 5.71
N LEU A 159 -6.52 6.99 5.42
CA LEU A 159 -6.99 7.42 4.10
C LEU A 159 -5.80 7.89 3.27
N ARG A 160 -5.77 7.53 1.99
CA ARG A 160 -4.76 7.99 1.03
C ARG A 160 -5.42 8.42 -0.27
N SER A 161 -5.10 9.62 -0.73
CA SER A 161 -5.54 10.13 -2.02
C SER A 161 -4.39 10.11 -3.01
N ALA A 162 -4.63 9.60 -4.20
CA ALA A 162 -3.66 9.53 -5.28
C ALA A 162 -4.24 10.09 -6.58
N LEU A 163 -3.39 10.74 -7.36
CA LEU A 163 -3.71 11.21 -8.70
C LEU A 163 -3.43 10.08 -9.69
N ILE A 164 -4.49 9.56 -10.32
CA ILE A 164 -4.45 8.38 -11.17
C ILE A 164 -4.75 8.78 -12.62
N PRO A 165 -3.94 8.36 -13.61
CA PRO A 165 -4.21 8.66 -15.02
C PRO A 165 -5.44 7.92 -15.53
N THR A 166 -6.14 8.54 -16.50
CA THR A 166 -7.15 7.84 -17.31
C THR A 166 -6.48 6.90 -18.31
N GLN A 167 -7.24 5.97 -18.89
CA GLN A 167 -6.74 4.99 -19.86
C GLN A 167 -5.98 5.67 -21.00
N GLY A 168 -4.83 5.10 -21.37
CA GLY A 168 -3.96 5.61 -22.41
C GLY A 168 -3.08 6.81 -22.01
N ASN A 169 -3.16 7.28 -20.74
CA ASN A 169 -2.41 8.45 -20.27
C ASN A 169 -1.36 8.14 -19.20
N ALA A 170 -1.17 6.88 -18.84
CA ALA A 170 -0.07 6.47 -17.95
C ALA A 170 1.29 6.59 -18.64
N VAL A 171 2.36 6.60 -17.86
CA VAL A 171 3.72 6.56 -18.39
C VAL A 171 3.96 5.29 -19.19
N ASP A 172 3.46 4.15 -18.72
CA ASP A 172 3.54 2.84 -19.38
C ASP A 172 3.02 2.86 -20.82
N ASP A 173 1.97 3.65 -21.09
CA ASP A 173 1.37 3.78 -22.43
C ASP A 173 2.28 4.53 -23.39
N LYS A 174 3.11 5.46 -22.87
CA LYS A 174 3.98 6.34 -23.65
C LYS A 174 5.33 5.70 -24.02
N ILE A 175 5.82 4.82 -23.17
CA ILE A 175 7.17 4.23 -23.31
C ILE A 175 7.16 2.73 -23.63
N ASN A 176 5.98 2.16 -23.92
CA ASN A 176 5.80 0.72 -24.17
C ASN A 176 6.40 -0.15 -23.06
N TYR A 177 6.12 0.23 -21.81
CA TYR A 177 6.57 -0.45 -20.60
C TYR A 177 5.69 -1.65 -20.26
#